data_2e6d589bca6f81e1bb3174f9322d836a
#
_entry.id   2e6d589bca6f81e1bb3174f9322d836a
#
_cell.length_a   1.000
_cell.length_b   1.000
_cell.length_c   1.000
_cell.angle_alpha   90.00
_cell.angle_beta   90.00
_cell.angle_gamma   90.00
#
_symmetry.space_group_name_H-M   'P 1'
#
loop_
_entity.id
_entity.type
_entity.pdbx_description
1 polymer ?
#
loop_
_entity_poly.entity_id
_entity_poly.type
_entity_poly.pdbx_seq_one_letter_code
_entity_poly.pdbx_strand_id
1 'polypeptide(L)' 'MRKTRSNYYPQGYLGKIAYHMFKGNFDKVQYFAKRQVQVYGDISEEDDRIINKLVLDFKRQQAAEEQEFQSHLGRI' A
#
# COMPACT_ATOMS: atom_id res chain seq x y z
N MET A 1 14.53 -5.58 19.03
CA MET A 1 14.10 -5.42 18.73
C MET A 1 13.50 -4.91 18.18
N ARG A 2 13.63 -4.38 17.91
CA ARG A 2 13.18 -3.94 17.28
C ARG A 2 12.36 -4.42 16.43
N LYS A 3 12.13 -5.18 16.38
CA LYS A 3 11.35 -5.86 15.73
C LYS A 3 10.06 -5.29 15.61
N THR A 4 9.60 -4.53 16.44
CA THR A 4 8.35 -3.94 16.38
C THR A 4 8.18 -3.17 15.15
N ARG A 5 9.25 -2.60 14.68
CA ARG A 5 9.15 -1.88 13.58
C ARG A 5 8.81 -2.66 12.43
N SER A 6 9.22 -3.82 12.34
CA SER A 6 9.00 -4.66 11.22
C SER A 6 7.53 -4.90 10.99
N ASN A 7 6.70 -4.68 11.96
CA ASN A 7 5.28 -4.88 11.79
C ASN A 7 4.68 -3.89 10.84
N TYR A 8 5.31 -2.78 10.64
CA TYR A 8 4.78 -1.79 9.75
C TYR A 8 5.27 -1.95 8.34
N TYR A 9 6.22 -2.82 8.14
CA TYR A 9 6.78 -3.01 6.81
C TYR A 9 6.48 -4.40 6.32
N PRO A 10 5.56 -4.53 5.37
CA PRO A 10 5.21 -5.84 4.85
C PRO A 10 6.44 -6.48 4.25
N GLN A 11 6.53 -7.77 4.36
CA GLN A 11 7.63 -8.47 3.79
C GLN A 11 7.54 -8.48 2.29
N GLY A 12 8.68 -8.46 1.66
CA GLY A 12 8.75 -8.57 0.22
C GLY A 12 8.14 -7.38 -0.49
N TYR A 13 7.21 -7.66 -1.37
CA TYR A 13 6.67 -6.66 -2.26
C TYR A 13 5.26 -6.19 -1.94
N LEU A 14 4.74 -6.56 -0.78
CA LEU A 14 3.35 -6.24 -0.44
C LEU A 14 3.09 -4.73 -0.47
N GLY A 15 4.02 -3.96 0.02
CA GLY A 15 3.87 -2.51 0.00
C GLY A 15 3.82 -1.95 -1.40
N LYS A 16 4.66 -2.49 -2.30
CA LYS A 16 4.68 -2.03 -3.66
C LYS A 16 3.41 -2.44 -4.38
N ILE A 17 2.92 -3.64 -4.10
CA ILE A 17 1.67 -4.12 -4.67
C ILE A 17 0.54 -3.17 -4.28
N ALA A 18 0.45 -2.83 -2.99
CA ALA A 18 -0.60 -1.95 -2.51
C ALA A 18 -0.50 -0.56 -3.13
N TYR A 19 0.70 -0.04 -3.24
CA TYR A 19 0.90 1.27 -3.80
C TYR A 19 0.42 1.31 -5.26
N HIS A 20 0.80 0.31 -6.04
CA HIS A 20 0.41 0.30 -7.45
C HIS A 20 -1.07 -0.01 -7.63
N MET A 21 -1.68 -0.76 -6.70
CA MET A 21 -3.12 -0.96 -6.73
C MET A 21 -3.82 0.37 -6.50
N PHE A 22 -3.32 1.15 -5.55
CA PHE A 22 -3.88 2.45 -5.24
C PHE A 22 -3.76 3.38 -6.45
N LYS A 23 -2.66 3.27 -7.20
CA LYS A 23 -2.44 4.11 -8.37
C LYS A 23 -3.10 3.57 -9.63
N GLY A 24 -3.62 2.37 -9.60
CA GLY A 24 -4.23 1.77 -10.77
C GLY A 24 -3.25 1.19 -11.78
N ASN A 25 -2.00 0.98 -11.37
CA ASN A 25 -0.99 0.43 -12.26
C ASN A 25 -0.99 -1.08 -12.18
N PHE A 26 -1.95 -1.72 -12.81
CA PHE A 26 -2.12 -3.15 -12.65
C PHE A 26 -1.00 -4.00 -13.24
N ASP A 27 -0.30 -3.47 -14.23
CA ASP A 27 0.85 -4.19 -14.78
C ASP A 27 1.91 -4.35 -13.70
N LYS A 28 2.14 -3.30 -12.92
CA LYS A 28 3.11 -3.36 -11.85
C LYS A 28 2.62 -4.23 -10.71
N VAL A 29 1.31 -4.22 -10.46
CA VAL A 29 0.73 -5.09 -9.44
C VAL A 29 1.04 -6.54 -9.80
N GLN A 30 0.82 -6.92 -11.05
CA GLN A 30 1.07 -8.27 -11.47
C GLN A 30 2.54 -8.63 -11.37
N TYR A 31 3.38 -7.70 -11.77
CA TYR A 31 4.82 -7.93 -11.73
C TYR A 31 5.28 -8.21 -10.29
N PHE A 32 4.89 -7.35 -9.36
CA PHE A 32 5.33 -7.51 -7.99
C PHE A 32 4.64 -8.68 -7.29
N ALA A 33 3.41 -9.00 -7.68
CA ALA A 33 2.73 -10.16 -7.12
C ALA A 33 3.48 -11.43 -7.51
N LYS A 34 3.95 -11.50 -8.75
CA LYS A 34 4.68 -12.66 -9.20
C LYS A 34 5.99 -12.76 -8.47
N ARG A 35 6.68 -11.63 -8.27
CA ARG A 35 7.95 -11.62 -7.56
C ARG A 35 7.73 -12.05 -6.11
N GLN A 36 6.64 -11.61 -5.52
CA GLN A 36 6.33 -11.98 -4.14
C GLN A 36 6.20 -13.51 -4.03
N VAL A 37 5.46 -14.08 -4.95
CA VAL A 37 5.26 -15.53 -4.93
C VAL A 37 6.58 -16.26 -5.18
N GLN A 38 7.39 -15.78 -6.08
CA GLN A 38 8.67 -16.42 -6.38
C GLN A 38 9.64 -16.40 -5.22
N VAL A 39 9.66 -15.32 -4.49
CA VAL A 39 10.63 -15.15 -3.42
C VAL A 39 10.12 -15.60 -2.06
N TYR A 40 8.88 -15.31 -1.77
CA TYR A 40 8.32 -15.55 -0.44
C TYR A 40 7.22 -16.61 -0.37
N GLY A 41 6.76 -17.06 -1.52
CA GLY A 41 5.69 -18.05 -1.56
C GLY A 41 4.35 -17.40 -1.82
N ASP A 42 3.32 -18.19 -1.84
CA ASP A 42 1.99 -17.73 -2.17
C ASP A 42 1.53 -16.60 -1.26
N ILE A 43 0.73 -15.73 -1.83
CA ILE A 43 0.17 -14.63 -1.06
C ILE A 43 -0.95 -15.20 -0.20
N SER A 44 -0.78 -15.14 1.11
CA SER A 44 -1.75 -15.69 2.04
C SER A 44 -2.90 -14.71 2.26
N GLU A 45 -3.92 -15.17 2.97
CA GLU A 45 -5.04 -14.30 3.30
C GLU A 45 -4.56 -13.13 4.15
N GLU A 46 -3.60 -13.39 5.01
CA GLU A 46 -3.09 -12.35 5.86
C GLU A 46 -2.35 -11.32 5.04
N ASP A 47 -1.58 -11.76 4.05
CA ASP A 47 -0.87 -10.86 3.16
C ASP A 47 -1.88 -10.01 2.40
N ASP A 48 -2.98 -10.61 1.99
CA ASP A 48 -4.01 -9.89 1.26
C ASP A 48 -4.65 -8.82 2.13
N ARG A 49 -4.85 -9.10 3.40
CA ARG A 49 -5.40 -8.13 4.32
C ARG A 49 -4.43 -6.97 4.50
N ILE A 50 -3.14 -7.27 4.55
CA ILE A 50 -2.12 -6.24 4.68
C ILE A 50 -2.16 -5.33 3.46
N ILE A 51 -2.24 -5.92 2.28
CA ILE A 51 -2.30 -5.15 1.04
C ILE A 51 -3.52 -4.24 1.06
N ASN A 52 -4.68 -4.78 1.42
CA ASN A 52 -5.90 -4.00 1.44
C ASN A 52 -5.84 -2.88 2.45
N LYS A 53 -5.24 -3.14 3.59
CA LYS A 53 -5.11 -2.12 4.61
C LYS A 53 -4.20 -1.00 4.12
N LEU A 54 -3.12 -1.36 3.45
CA LEU A 54 -2.20 -0.35 2.94
C LEU A 54 -2.87 0.51 1.86
N VAL A 55 -3.68 -0.10 1.02
CA VAL A 55 -4.40 0.64 0.00
C VAL A 55 -5.33 1.65 0.66
N LEU A 56 -6.02 1.24 1.72
CA LEU A 56 -6.91 2.14 2.44
C LEU A 56 -6.12 3.27 3.08
N ASP A 57 -4.95 2.97 3.61
CA ASP A 57 -4.12 3.99 4.23
C ASP A 57 -3.67 5.01 3.20
N PHE A 58 -3.29 4.56 2.01
CA PHE A 58 -2.91 5.47 0.94
C PHE A 58 -4.08 6.36 0.54
N LYS A 59 -5.28 5.79 0.48
CA LYS A 59 -6.44 6.55 0.12
C LYS A 59 -6.76 7.60 1.17
N ARG A 60 -6.61 7.25 2.43
CA ARG A 60 -6.87 8.18 3.51
C ARG A 60 -5.89 9.32 3.50
N GLN A 61 -4.63 9.02 3.22
CA GLN A 61 -3.62 10.05 3.16
C GLN A 61 -3.92 11.01 2.03
N GLN A 62 -4.31 10.48 0.89
CA GLN A 62 -4.64 11.31 -0.25
C GLN A 62 -5.84 12.20 0.04
N ALA A 63 -6.85 11.63 0.66
CA ALA A 63 -8.05 12.39 0.99
C ALA A 63 -7.73 13.52 1.95
N ALA A 64 -6.90 13.23 2.93
CA ALA A 64 -6.50 14.24 3.90
C ALA A 64 -5.74 15.38 3.25
N GLU A 65 -4.84 15.04 2.34
CA GLU A 65 -4.06 16.03 1.64
C GLU A 65 -4.94 16.89 0.75
N GLU A 66 -5.88 16.28 0.07
CA GLU A 66 -6.78 17.01 -0.79
C GLU A 66 -7.67 17.92 0.01
N GLN A 67 -8.15 17.46 1.14
CA GLN A 67 -9.00 18.23 1.97
C GLN A 67 -8.25 19.44 2.52
N GLU A 68 -7.03 19.24 2.91
CA GLU A 68 -6.20 20.29 3.45
C GLU A 68 -5.95 21.33 2.38
N PHE A 69 -5.67 20.89 1.18
CA PHE A 69 -5.41 21.77 0.06
C PHE A 69 -6.65 22.60 -0.29
N GLN A 70 -7.80 21.97 -0.36
CA GLN A 70 -9.03 22.66 -0.68
C GLN A 70 -9.43 23.64 0.39
N SER A 71 -9.20 23.27 1.63
CA SER A 71 -9.52 24.11 2.74
C SER A 71 -8.67 25.37 2.66
N HIS A 72 -7.42 25.21 2.32
CA HIS A 72 -6.51 26.31 2.21
C HIS A 72 -6.92 27.24 1.07
N LEU A 73 -7.31 26.69 -0.04
CA LEU A 73 -7.77 27.48 -1.16
C LEU A 73 -9.06 28.20 -0.83
N GLY A 74 -9.91 27.56 -0.12
CA GLY A 74 -11.19 28.13 0.24
C GLY A 74 -11.09 29.35 1.10
N ARG A 75 -9.97 29.53 1.78
CA ARG A 75 -9.80 30.63 2.65
C ARG A 75 -9.38 31.86 1.90
N ILE A 76 -8.99 31.71 0.71
CA ILE A 76 -8.59 32.83 -0.11
C ILE A 76 -9.83 33.44 -0.76
#